data_094674274dec7d4f6877d154bcf93a83
#
_entry.id   094674274dec7d4f6877d154bcf93a83
#
_cell.length_a   1.000
_cell.length_b   1.000
_cell.length_c   1.000
_cell.angle_alpha   90.00
_cell.angle_beta   90.00
_cell.angle_gamma   90.00
#
_symmetry.space_group_name_H-M   'P 1'
#
loop_
_entity.id
_entity.type
_entity.pdbx_description
1 polymer ?
#
loop_
_entity_poly.entity_id
_entity_poly.type
_entity_poly.pdbx_seq_one_letter_code
_entity_poly.pdbx_strand_id
1 'polypeptide(L)'
;MDELDFEYLNTFPDGDPAGKALVFLKVGISTFAKKNYRDEPTLKLIVAALTQAPLLIPVEVDFDELLGELNPEDLSPDQELHPKSGSKPTWITARLGDGTEVIPMFTSRKEAAKGEKVPLMLYDPKDYFRILMEIDMPAIINPFGEAPFYMSQRFIKNVVLPQLQ
;
A
#
# COMPACT_ATOMS: atom_id res chain seq x y z
N MET A 1 0.82 16.37 -9.67
CA MET A 1 0.04 15.18 -9.33
C MET A 1 -0.55 14.62 -10.62
N ASP A 2 -0.46 13.33 -10.81
CA ASP A 2 -0.87 12.66 -12.04
C ASP A 2 -2.40 12.53 -12.10
N GLU A 3 -3.01 12.71 -13.28
CA GLU A 3 -4.47 12.63 -13.47
C GLU A 3 -5.09 11.32 -12.97
N LEU A 4 -4.37 10.20 -13.12
CA LEU A 4 -4.87 8.89 -12.69
C LEU A 4 -4.93 8.72 -11.17
N ASP A 5 -4.19 9.54 -10.42
CA ASP A 5 -4.28 9.54 -8.97
C ASP A 5 -5.55 10.25 -8.48
N PHE A 6 -6.04 11.20 -9.26
CA PHE A 6 -7.32 11.83 -8.98
C PHE A 6 -8.49 10.85 -9.08
N GLU A 7 -8.46 9.93 -10.05
CA GLU A 7 -9.51 8.92 -10.17
C GLU A 7 -9.56 8.03 -8.92
N TYR A 8 -8.39 7.63 -8.42
CA TYR A 8 -8.33 6.84 -7.19
C TYR A 8 -8.80 7.65 -5.98
N LEU A 9 -8.36 8.90 -5.86
CA LEU A 9 -8.77 9.77 -4.77
C LEU A 9 -10.28 10.06 -4.79
N ASN A 10 -10.89 10.09 -5.95
CA ASN A 10 -12.33 10.30 -6.10
C ASN A 10 -13.16 9.10 -5.61
N THR A 11 -12.55 7.95 -5.32
CA THR A 11 -13.24 6.84 -4.67
C THR A 11 -13.55 7.12 -3.20
N PHE A 12 -12.90 8.14 -2.62
CA PHE A 12 -13.13 8.55 -1.24
C PHE A 12 -14.06 9.77 -1.19
N PRO A 13 -14.98 9.84 -0.22
CA PRO A 13 -15.82 11.02 -0.08
C PRO A 13 -15.00 12.29 0.15
N ASP A 14 -15.53 13.44 -0.30
CA ASP A 14 -14.91 14.73 -0.04
C ASP A 14 -14.72 14.93 1.46
N GLY A 15 -13.51 15.33 1.85
CA GLY A 15 -13.17 15.54 3.26
C GLY A 15 -12.80 14.27 4.01
N ASP A 16 -12.77 13.10 3.35
CA ASP A 16 -12.35 11.85 4.00
C ASP A 16 -10.87 11.95 4.41
N PRO A 17 -10.57 11.73 5.72
CA PRO A 17 -9.18 11.72 6.19
C PRO A 17 -8.27 10.75 5.44
N ALA A 18 -8.79 9.59 5.02
CA ALA A 18 -8.02 8.60 4.27
C ALA A 18 -7.58 9.15 2.91
N GLY A 19 -8.49 9.81 2.19
CA GLY A 19 -8.17 10.43 0.90
C GLY A 19 -7.12 11.54 1.03
N LYS A 20 -7.27 12.39 2.04
CA LYS A 20 -6.30 13.45 2.34
C LYS A 20 -4.94 12.89 2.69
N ALA A 21 -4.91 11.83 3.51
CA ALA A 21 -3.66 11.19 3.91
C ALA A 21 -2.91 10.62 2.70
N LEU A 22 -3.62 10.02 1.73
CA LEU A 22 -3.00 9.52 0.50
C LEU A 22 -2.34 10.64 -0.30
N VAL A 23 -2.98 11.81 -0.41
CA VAL A 23 -2.40 12.97 -1.09
C VAL A 23 -1.13 13.41 -0.38
N PHE A 24 -1.19 13.60 0.93
CA PHE A 24 -0.02 14.03 1.72
C PHE A 24 1.10 13.00 1.68
N LEU A 25 0.76 11.72 1.74
CA LEU A 25 1.76 10.65 1.62
C LEU A 25 2.49 10.72 0.29
N LYS A 26 1.75 10.85 -0.80
CA LYS A 26 2.32 10.89 -2.13
C LYS A 26 3.20 12.13 -2.35
N VAL A 27 2.70 13.29 -1.97
CA VAL A 27 3.45 14.55 -2.06
C VAL A 27 4.68 14.48 -1.16
N GLY A 28 4.53 13.98 0.05
CA GLY A 28 5.65 13.84 1.00
C GLY A 28 6.75 12.94 0.47
N ILE A 29 6.39 11.77 -0.06
CA ILE A 29 7.38 10.84 -0.64
C ILE A 29 8.10 11.47 -1.82
N SER A 30 7.38 12.12 -2.72
CA SER A 30 7.98 12.80 -3.89
C SER A 30 8.94 13.89 -3.45
N THR A 31 8.55 14.72 -2.49
CA THR A 31 9.38 15.79 -1.95
C THR A 31 10.62 15.22 -1.25
N PHE A 32 10.44 14.16 -0.47
CA PHE A 32 11.53 13.51 0.24
C PHE A 32 12.57 12.95 -0.74
N ALA A 33 12.11 12.31 -1.82
CA ALA A 33 12.98 11.80 -2.86
C ALA A 33 13.81 12.92 -3.53
N LYS A 34 13.17 14.06 -3.81
CA LYS A 34 13.86 15.24 -4.38
C LYS A 34 14.92 15.81 -3.46
N LYS A 35 14.79 15.58 -2.16
CA LYS A 35 15.77 15.99 -1.13
C LYS A 35 16.72 14.85 -0.74
N ASN A 36 16.87 13.85 -1.62
CA ASN A 36 17.77 12.71 -1.43
C ASN A 36 17.46 11.87 -0.18
N TYR A 37 16.19 11.81 0.20
CA TYR A 37 15.70 11.03 1.36
C TYR A 37 16.36 11.47 2.68
N ARG A 38 16.62 12.78 2.84
CA ARG A 38 17.34 13.30 4.01
C ARG A 38 16.63 14.44 4.73
N ASP A 39 15.43 14.81 4.31
CA ASP A 39 14.73 15.94 4.91
C ASP A 39 13.83 15.47 6.06
N GLU A 40 14.25 15.73 7.29
CA GLU A 40 13.51 15.29 8.48
C GLU A 40 12.09 15.84 8.58
N PRO A 41 11.80 17.13 8.32
CA PRO A 41 10.43 17.61 8.35
C PRO A 41 9.51 16.90 7.35
N THR A 42 10.02 16.60 6.16
CA THR A 42 9.26 15.84 5.15
C THR A 42 9.01 14.41 5.61
N LEU A 43 10.00 13.79 6.26
CA LEU A 43 9.83 12.44 6.81
C LEU A 43 8.74 12.42 7.88
N LYS A 44 8.68 13.42 8.74
CA LYS A 44 7.62 13.53 9.74
C LYS A 44 6.23 13.65 9.10
N LEU A 45 6.13 14.39 8.00
CA LEU A 45 4.89 14.48 7.25
C LEU A 45 4.48 13.14 6.68
N ILE A 46 5.43 12.38 6.11
CA ILE A 46 5.18 11.04 5.59
C ILE A 46 4.67 10.11 6.70
N VAL A 47 5.33 10.11 7.85
CA VAL A 47 4.93 9.26 8.98
C VAL A 47 3.53 9.62 9.45
N ALA A 48 3.20 10.89 9.58
CA ALA A 48 1.86 11.33 9.96
C ALA A 48 0.81 10.86 8.95
N ALA A 49 1.10 10.96 7.66
CA ALA A 49 0.19 10.50 6.61
C ALA A 49 0.01 8.98 6.64
N LEU A 50 1.08 8.23 6.91
CA LEU A 50 1.03 6.76 7.00
C LEU A 50 0.08 6.26 8.11
N THR A 51 -0.15 7.05 9.15
CA THR A 51 -1.07 6.65 10.22
C THR A 51 -2.53 6.63 9.78
N GLN A 52 -2.85 7.23 8.64
CA GLN A 52 -4.21 7.36 8.14
C GLN A 52 -4.40 6.90 6.70
N ALA A 53 -3.33 6.65 5.95
CA ALA A 53 -3.40 6.31 4.53
C ALA A 53 -3.63 4.82 4.32
N PRO A 54 -4.78 4.40 3.73
CA PRO A 54 -4.94 3.02 3.30
C PRO A 54 -4.06 2.75 2.08
N LEU A 55 -3.52 1.54 2.00
CA LEU A 55 -2.64 1.17 0.90
C LEU A 55 -3.12 -0.12 0.25
N LEU A 56 -2.87 -0.23 -1.05
CA LEU A 56 -3.14 -1.43 -1.83
C LEU A 56 -1.95 -2.38 -1.71
N ILE A 57 -2.24 -3.65 -1.42
CA ILE A 57 -1.21 -4.67 -1.24
C ILE A 57 -1.54 -5.85 -2.13
N PRO A 58 -0.58 -6.34 -2.94
CA PRO A 58 -0.82 -7.51 -3.77
C PRO A 58 -0.95 -8.76 -2.93
N VAL A 59 -1.92 -9.59 -3.28
CA VAL A 59 -2.25 -10.79 -2.52
C VAL A 59 -2.38 -11.99 -3.45
N GLU A 60 -2.00 -13.17 -2.95
CA GLU A 60 -2.36 -14.43 -3.57
C GLU A 60 -3.76 -14.80 -3.12
N VAL A 61 -4.61 -15.07 -4.08
CA VAL A 61 -6.00 -15.42 -3.80
C VAL A 61 -6.26 -16.82 -4.35
N ASP A 62 -6.84 -17.68 -3.52
CA ASP A 62 -7.39 -18.93 -4.01
C ASP A 62 -8.72 -18.62 -4.69
N PHE A 63 -8.69 -18.57 -6.02
CA PHE A 63 -9.87 -18.25 -6.80
C PHE A 63 -10.99 -19.26 -6.63
N ASP A 64 -10.66 -20.54 -6.43
CA ASP A 64 -11.66 -21.57 -6.20
C ASP A 64 -12.42 -21.33 -4.89
N GLU A 65 -11.71 -20.89 -3.86
CA GLU A 65 -12.31 -20.54 -2.57
C GLU A 65 -13.13 -19.26 -2.64
N LEU A 66 -12.60 -18.24 -3.35
CA LEU A 66 -13.25 -16.94 -3.52
C LEU A 66 -14.44 -17.00 -4.46
N LEU A 67 -14.35 -17.82 -5.50
CA LEU A 67 -15.35 -17.93 -6.56
C LEU A 67 -16.32 -19.08 -6.35
N GLY A 68 -16.32 -19.72 -5.18
CA GLY A 68 -17.14 -20.93 -4.91
C GLY A 68 -18.60 -20.85 -5.37
N GLU A 69 -19.18 -19.65 -5.42
CA GLU A 69 -20.54 -19.40 -5.91
C GLU A 69 -20.58 -18.32 -7.00
N LEU A 70 -19.43 -17.75 -7.40
CA LEU A 70 -19.37 -16.70 -8.41
C LEU A 70 -18.76 -17.25 -9.70
N ASN A 71 -19.37 -16.88 -10.81
CA ASN A 71 -18.85 -17.22 -12.13
C ASN A 71 -17.72 -16.23 -12.48
N PRO A 72 -16.50 -16.72 -12.85
CA PRO A 72 -15.42 -15.83 -13.26
C PRO A 72 -15.78 -14.89 -14.41
N GLU A 73 -16.71 -15.30 -15.28
CA GLU A 73 -17.17 -14.49 -16.41
C GLU A 73 -17.97 -13.25 -15.97
N ASP A 74 -18.55 -13.29 -14.76
CA ASP A 74 -19.32 -12.19 -14.20
C ASP A 74 -18.45 -11.17 -13.46
N LEU A 75 -17.14 -11.40 -13.36
CA LEU A 75 -16.23 -10.51 -12.66
C LEU A 75 -15.74 -9.39 -13.58
N SER A 76 -15.93 -8.15 -13.14
CA SER A 76 -15.35 -6.98 -13.78
C SER A 76 -13.85 -6.88 -13.45
N PRO A 77 -13.00 -6.42 -14.40
CA PRO A 77 -11.58 -6.19 -14.07
C PRO A 77 -11.34 -5.23 -12.92
N ASP A 78 -12.30 -4.34 -12.66
CA ASP A 78 -12.21 -3.33 -11.62
C ASP A 78 -12.94 -3.73 -10.34
N GLN A 79 -13.49 -4.93 -10.30
CA GLN A 79 -14.26 -5.39 -9.14
C GLN A 79 -13.34 -5.68 -7.95
N GLU A 80 -13.69 -5.09 -6.81
CA GLU A 80 -13.03 -5.43 -5.56
C GLU A 80 -13.48 -6.80 -5.10
N LEU A 81 -12.51 -7.68 -4.85
CA LEU A 81 -12.78 -8.99 -4.30
C LEU A 81 -12.58 -8.95 -2.80
N HIS A 82 -13.58 -9.39 -2.07
CA HIS A 82 -13.50 -9.52 -0.62
C HIS A 82 -13.39 -11.00 -0.27
N PRO A 83 -12.36 -11.41 0.49
CA PRO A 83 -12.23 -12.79 0.90
C PRO A 83 -13.39 -13.18 1.82
N LYS A 84 -13.77 -14.45 1.81
CA LYS A 84 -14.74 -14.97 2.77
C LYS A 84 -14.25 -14.71 4.18
N SER A 85 -15.19 -14.46 5.09
CA SER A 85 -14.89 -14.30 6.51
C SER A 85 -14.07 -15.50 7.01
N GLY A 86 -12.90 -15.24 7.56
CA GLY A 86 -11.99 -16.27 8.06
C GLY A 86 -10.87 -16.68 7.10
N SER A 87 -10.95 -16.35 5.82
CA SER A 87 -9.84 -16.59 4.90
C SER A 87 -8.79 -15.48 5.07
N LYS A 88 -7.51 -15.89 5.21
CA LYS A 88 -6.40 -14.95 5.28
C LYS A 88 -5.68 -14.95 3.94
N PRO A 89 -5.79 -13.88 3.14
CA PRO A 89 -5.02 -13.79 1.91
C PRO A 89 -3.53 -13.74 2.24
N THR A 90 -2.74 -14.39 1.41
CA THR A 90 -1.29 -14.36 1.52
C THR A 90 -0.75 -13.18 0.74
N TRP A 91 0.07 -12.35 1.38
CA TRP A 91 0.68 -11.22 0.70
C TRP A 91 1.78 -11.70 -0.23
N ILE A 92 1.84 -11.09 -1.43
CA ILE A 92 2.88 -11.38 -2.40
C ILE A 92 4.10 -10.54 -2.05
N THR A 93 5.27 -11.20 -1.97
CA THR A 93 6.54 -10.51 -1.73
C THR A 93 7.21 -10.11 -3.05
N ALA A 94 8.07 -9.11 -2.98
CA ALA A 94 8.94 -8.71 -4.07
C ALA A 94 10.38 -8.80 -3.62
N ARG A 95 11.33 -8.87 -4.58
CA ARG A 95 12.76 -8.85 -4.28
C ARG A 95 13.40 -7.58 -4.80
N LEU A 96 14.16 -6.94 -3.94
CA LEU A 96 15.01 -5.82 -4.33
C LEU A 96 16.26 -6.32 -5.06
N GLY A 97 16.98 -5.42 -5.71
CA GLY A 97 18.19 -5.77 -6.45
C GLY A 97 19.27 -6.45 -5.63
N ASP A 98 19.29 -6.23 -4.32
CA ASP A 98 20.23 -6.86 -3.38
C ASP A 98 19.76 -8.22 -2.86
N GLY A 99 18.60 -8.70 -3.31
CA GLY A 99 18.00 -9.96 -2.86
C GLY A 99 17.08 -9.87 -1.66
N THR A 100 16.92 -8.70 -1.05
CA THR A 100 16.04 -8.51 0.11
C THR A 100 14.59 -8.70 -0.28
N GLU A 101 13.85 -9.54 0.45
CA GLU A 101 12.41 -9.70 0.27
C GLU A 101 11.68 -8.57 1.01
N VAL A 102 10.70 -7.98 0.32
CA VAL A 102 9.90 -6.87 0.85
C VAL A 102 8.43 -7.07 0.51
N ILE A 103 7.57 -6.41 1.25
CA ILE A 103 6.15 -6.32 0.90
C ILE A 103 5.95 -5.05 0.07
N PRO A 104 5.57 -5.16 -1.20
CA PRO A 104 5.25 -3.98 -1.99
C PRO A 104 3.87 -3.44 -1.60
N MET A 105 3.76 -2.13 -1.52
CA MET A 105 2.52 -1.42 -1.22
C MET A 105 2.34 -0.29 -2.22
N PHE A 106 1.10 0.03 -2.55
CA PHE A 106 0.82 1.01 -3.59
C PHE A 106 -0.18 2.05 -3.11
N THR A 107 0.07 3.30 -3.45
CA THR A 107 -0.84 4.41 -3.14
C THR A 107 -2.01 4.49 -4.12
N SER A 108 -1.90 3.84 -5.28
CA SER A 108 -2.95 3.82 -6.29
C SER A 108 -2.84 2.57 -7.16
N ARG A 109 -3.92 2.24 -7.86
CA ARG A 109 -3.92 1.15 -8.84
C ARG A 109 -2.96 1.42 -9.99
N LYS A 110 -2.78 2.67 -10.34
CA LYS A 110 -1.83 3.06 -11.38
C LYS A 110 -0.40 2.71 -11.01
N GLU A 111 0.00 2.98 -9.77
CA GLU A 111 1.33 2.62 -9.30
C GLU A 111 1.52 1.09 -9.32
N ALA A 112 0.50 0.35 -8.93
CA ALA A 112 0.54 -1.11 -8.99
C ALA A 112 0.61 -1.64 -10.42
N ALA A 113 -0.06 -0.97 -11.36
CA ALA A 113 -0.11 -1.38 -12.76
C ALA A 113 1.23 -1.24 -13.49
N LYS A 114 2.20 -0.54 -12.92
CA LYS A 114 3.56 -0.45 -13.46
C LYS A 114 4.34 -1.77 -13.32
N GLY A 115 3.89 -2.66 -12.44
CA GLY A 115 4.45 -4.00 -12.28
C GLY A 115 3.55 -5.08 -12.85
N GLU A 116 3.63 -6.28 -12.31
CA GLU A 116 2.78 -7.39 -12.72
C GLU A 116 1.33 -7.18 -12.31
N LYS A 117 0.40 -7.62 -13.16
CA LYS A 117 -1.02 -7.63 -12.79
C LYS A 117 -1.29 -8.75 -11.80
N VAL A 118 -1.60 -8.36 -10.58
CA VAL A 118 -1.94 -9.29 -9.51
C VAL A 118 -3.15 -8.74 -8.75
N PRO A 119 -3.91 -9.60 -8.06
CA PRO A 119 -4.99 -9.10 -7.21
C PRO A 119 -4.47 -8.19 -6.12
N LEU A 120 -5.20 -7.11 -5.85
CA LEU A 120 -4.85 -6.13 -4.83
C LEU A 120 -5.95 -6.06 -3.79
N MET A 121 -5.58 -5.89 -2.53
CA MET A 121 -6.51 -5.62 -1.45
C MET A 121 -6.14 -4.32 -0.76
N LEU A 122 -7.15 -3.56 -0.37
CA LEU A 122 -6.98 -2.31 0.38
C LEU A 122 -6.94 -2.63 1.87
N TYR A 123 -5.90 -2.14 2.54
CA TYR A 123 -5.73 -2.32 3.98
C TYR A 123 -5.58 -0.99 4.68
N ASP A 124 -6.19 -0.86 5.85
CA ASP A 124 -5.98 0.28 6.73
C ASP A 124 -4.62 0.20 7.42
N PRO A 125 -4.04 1.34 7.84
CA PRO A 125 -2.72 1.34 8.48
C PRO A 125 -2.60 0.41 9.68
N LYS A 126 -3.61 0.37 10.55
CA LYS A 126 -3.60 -0.52 11.72
C LYS A 126 -3.43 -1.97 11.32
N ASP A 127 -4.08 -2.38 10.24
CA ASP A 127 -4.05 -3.77 9.77
C ASP A 127 -2.74 -4.08 9.07
N TYR A 128 -2.29 -3.26 8.12
CA TYR A 128 -1.06 -3.61 7.39
C TYR A 128 0.20 -3.50 8.25
N PHE A 129 0.28 -2.54 9.16
CA PHE A 129 1.44 -2.48 10.05
C PHE A 129 1.45 -3.63 11.05
N ARG A 130 0.28 -4.04 11.55
CA ARG A 130 0.18 -5.22 12.42
C ARG A 130 0.68 -6.48 11.71
N ILE A 131 0.22 -6.69 10.47
CA ILE A 131 0.63 -7.86 9.68
C ILE A 131 2.13 -7.80 9.38
N LEU A 132 2.67 -6.64 9.01
CA LEU A 132 4.11 -6.47 8.76
C LEU A 132 4.95 -6.89 9.98
N MET A 133 4.48 -6.55 11.17
CA MET A 133 5.19 -6.94 12.39
C MET A 133 5.08 -8.44 12.67
N GLU A 134 3.93 -9.05 12.37
CA GLU A 134 3.73 -10.49 12.53
C GLU A 134 4.61 -11.31 11.59
N ILE A 135 4.74 -10.88 10.33
CA ILE A 135 5.55 -11.59 9.34
C ILE A 135 7.02 -11.18 9.35
N ASP A 136 7.38 -10.17 10.13
CA ASP A 136 8.75 -9.67 10.29
C ASP A 136 9.42 -9.34 8.95
N MET A 137 8.76 -8.54 8.13
CA MET A 137 9.26 -8.14 6.82
C MET A 137 9.28 -6.62 6.65
N PRO A 138 10.27 -6.08 5.90
CA PRO A 138 10.23 -4.68 5.50
C PRO A 138 9.20 -4.48 4.40
N ALA A 139 8.86 -3.21 4.14
CA ALA A 139 7.91 -2.84 3.11
C ALA A 139 8.49 -1.74 2.20
N ILE A 140 7.95 -1.63 1.00
CA ILE A 140 8.31 -0.57 0.07
C ILE A 140 7.06 -0.01 -0.58
N ILE A 141 6.91 1.31 -0.57
CA ILE A 141 5.76 1.98 -1.16
C ILE A 141 6.13 2.42 -2.58
N ASN A 142 5.28 2.07 -3.54
CA ASN A 142 5.45 2.40 -4.97
C ASN A 142 6.82 2.00 -5.52
N PRO A 143 7.18 0.71 -5.46
CA PRO A 143 8.52 0.25 -5.86
C PRO A 143 8.84 0.47 -7.35
N PHE A 144 7.81 0.58 -8.20
CA PHE A 144 7.98 0.77 -9.63
C PHE A 144 7.84 2.23 -10.05
N GLY A 145 7.62 3.14 -9.12
CA GLY A 145 7.46 4.57 -9.38
C GLY A 145 8.77 5.32 -9.36
N GLU A 146 8.68 6.62 -9.59
CA GLU A 146 9.85 7.52 -9.60
C GLU A 146 10.44 7.75 -8.20
N ALA A 147 9.61 7.59 -7.17
CA ALA A 147 10.01 7.86 -5.79
C ALA A 147 9.59 6.70 -4.87
N PRO A 148 10.28 5.54 -4.95
CA PRO A 148 9.99 4.45 -4.02
C PRO A 148 10.35 4.83 -2.60
N PHE A 149 9.55 4.38 -1.64
CA PHE A 149 9.81 4.67 -0.23
C PHE A 149 9.95 3.35 0.54
N TYR A 150 11.17 3.04 0.93
CA TYR A 150 11.51 1.80 1.66
C TYR A 150 11.33 2.01 3.16
N MET A 151 10.67 1.05 3.80
CA MET A 151 10.47 1.03 5.25
C MET A 151 11.08 -0.25 5.83
N SER A 152 12.20 -0.09 6.55
CA SER A 152 12.78 -1.21 7.28
C SER A 152 11.89 -1.59 8.48
N GLN A 153 12.06 -2.80 8.99
CA GLN A 153 11.38 -3.24 10.21
C GLN A 153 11.68 -2.30 11.38
N ARG A 154 12.92 -1.88 11.48
CA ARG A 154 13.35 -0.95 12.53
C ARG A 154 12.64 0.39 12.44
N PHE A 155 12.50 0.93 11.22
CA PHE A 155 11.79 2.17 10.98
C PHE A 155 10.31 2.04 11.36
N ILE A 156 9.66 0.97 10.92
CA ILE A 156 8.27 0.71 11.23
C ILE A 156 8.06 0.63 12.75
N LYS A 157 8.87 -0.16 13.42
CA LYS A 157 8.75 -0.41 14.86
C LYS A 157 9.03 0.83 15.70
N ASN A 158 10.08 1.58 15.37
CA ASN A 158 10.56 2.67 16.22
C ASN A 158 9.98 4.03 15.86
N VAL A 159 9.54 4.23 14.63
CA VAL A 159 9.09 5.54 14.14
C VAL A 159 7.60 5.56 13.83
N VAL A 160 7.09 4.56 13.12
CA VAL A 160 5.70 4.58 12.65
C VAL A 160 4.73 4.07 13.72
N LEU A 161 4.98 2.91 14.30
CA LEU A 161 4.06 2.30 15.27
C LEU A 161 3.76 3.18 16.48
N PRO A 162 4.73 3.91 17.06
CA PRO A 162 4.41 4.82 18.17
C PRO A 162 3.39 5.90 17.82
N GLN A 163 3.30 6.28 16.53
CA GLN A 163 2.35 7.28 16.07
C GLN A 163 0.95 6.72 15.84
N LEU A 164 0.82 5.41 15.72
CA LEU A 164 -0.47 4.74 15.51
C LEU A 164 -1.27 4.54 16.79
N GLN A 165 -0.64 4.68 17.93
CA GLN A 165 -1.27 4.47 19.23
C GLN A 165 -1.97 5.72 19.75
#